data_908410c0d3c05bf783f2662c1abeddfb
#
_entry.id   908410c0d3c05bf783f2662c1abeddfb
#
_cell.length_a   1.000
_cell.length_b   1.000
_cell.length_c   1.000
_cell.angle_alpha   90.00
_cell.angle_beta   90.00
_cell.angle_gamma   90.00
#
_symmetry.space_group_name_H-M   'P 1'
#
loop_
_entity.id
_entity.type
_entity.pdbx_description
1 polymer ?
#
loop_
_entity_poly.entity_id
_entity_poly.type
_entity_poly.pdbx_seq_one_letter_code
_entity_poly.pdbx_strand_id
1 'polypeptide(L)'
;MIRRIVSVIATILGLVVIALAVCSATIWRPSATVQATLTQTPDQHYVLTEPGVLGLVDPSVTITATAEGQPVFLAVAYTVDAKAWLADDPYLSVTGLTDWNTLSATPVTERCETADPASAAPTQTASPGADATAATQAPTEAATGGATDGATADSAGSGGACTTLADSNADPSQADLWLKTASGQSTVTLENVVEPDTVLLAATDGSGP
;
A
#
# COMPACT_ATOMS: atom_id res chain seq x y z
N MET A 1 0.18 -0.80 72.71
CA MET A 1 -0.58 -1.61 71.75
C MET A 1 -0.76 -0.92 70.42
N ILE A 2 -1.13 0.32 70.35
CA ILE A 2 -1.36 1.10 69.09
C ILE A 2 -0.18 1.02 68.12
N ARG A 3 1.08 1.21 68.57
CA ARG A 3 2.27 1.15 67.69
C ARG A 3 2.42 -0.20 66.96
N ARG A 4 2.08 -1.33 67.57
CA ARG A 4 2.15 -2.66 66.94
C ARG A 4 1.06 -2.82 65.86
N ILE A 5 -0.13 -2.28 66.15
CA ILE A 5 -1.23 -2.32 65.18
C ILE A 5 -0.92 -1.49 63.93
N VAL A 6 -0.39 -0.29 64.12
CA VAL A 6 0.01 0.63 63.03
C VAL A 6 1.12 -0.03 62.19
N SER A 7 2.11 -0.67 62.81
CA SER A 7 3.18 -1.37 62.08
C SER A 7 2.65 -2.52 61.23
N VAL A 8 1.72 -3.31 61.74
CA VAL A 8 1.09 -4.43 61.03
C VAL A 8 0.29 -3.91 59.83
N ILE A 9 -0.50 -2.86 60.02
CA ILE A 9 -1.26 -2.23 58.94
C ILE A 9 -0.34 -1.68 57.84
N ALA A 10 0.74 -1.00 58.21
CA ALA A 10 1.70 -0.47 57.27
C ALA A 10 2.40 -1.59 56.45
N THR A 11 2.71 -2.71 57.09
CA THR A 11 3.31 -3.86 56.41
C THR A 11 2.35 -4.50 55.41
N ILE A 12 1.08 -4.67 55.80
CA ILE A 12 0.05 -5.21 54.90
C ILE A 12 -0.17 -4.29 53.70
N LEU A 13 -0.24 -2.97 53.93
CA LEU A 13 -0.39 -1.97 52.86
C LEU A 13 0.82 -2.00 51.92
N GLY A 14 2.03 -2.12 52.44
CA GLY A 14 3.25 -2.25 51.64
C GLY A 14 3.24 -3.50 50.74
N LEU A 15 2.81 -4.63 51.30
CA LEU A 15 2.66 -5.90 50.54
C LEU A 15 1.60 -5.79 49.42
N VAL A 16 0.48 -5.14 49.69
CA VAL A 16 -0.55 -4.90 48.66
C VAL A 16 -0.03 -4.04 47.54
N VAL A 17 0.70 -2.97 47.83
CA VAL A 17 1.30 -2.11 46.82
C VAL A 17 2.31 -2.88 45.96
N ILE A 18 3.16 -3.71 46.58
CA ILE A 18 4.13 -4.53 45.86
C ILE A 18 3.39 -5.53 44.95
N ALA A 19 2.36 -6.22 45.45
CA ALA A 19 1.56 -7.15 44.67
C ALA A 19 0.90 -6.47 43.48
N LEU A 20 0.32 -5.27 43.65
CA LEU A 20 -0.26 -4.47 42.55
C LEU A 20 0.80 -4.06 41.54
N ALA A 21 1.98 -3.66 41.99
CA ALA A 21 3.09 -3.28 41.08
C ALA A 21 3.56 -4.48 40.24
N VAL A 22 3.69 -5.67 40.84
CA VAL A 22 4.04 -6.89 40.11
C VAL A 22 2.94 -7.29 39.14
N CYS A 23 1.67 -7.25 39.56
CA CYS A 23 0.55 -7.51 38.64
C CYS A 23 0.51 -6.52 37.47
N SER A 24 0.73 -5.24 37.73
CA SER A 24 0.78 -4.21 36.68
C SER A 24 1.90 -4.49 35.69
N ALA A 25 3.07 -4.89 36.17
CA ALA A 25 4.23 -5.15 35.32
C ALA A 25 4.14 -6.45 34.51
N THR A 26 3.33 -7.41 34.95
CA THR A 26 3.23 -8.74 34.30
C THR A 26 1.96 -8.95 33.50
N ILE A 27 0.80 -8.51 34.02
CA ILE A 27 -0.51 -8.79 33.40
C ILE A 27 -0.92 -7.69 32.43
N TRP A 28 -0.56 -6.44 32.71
CA TRP A 28 -0.91 -5.28 31.88
C TRP A 28 0.22 -4.84 30.94
N ARG A 29 1.19 -5.70 30.72
CA ARG A 29 2.22 -5.41 29.73
C ARG A 29 1.57 -5.50 28.35
N PRO A 30 1.47 -4.40 27.58
CA PRO A 30 1.01 -4.50 26.21
C PRO A 30 1.94 -5.44 25.45
N SER A 31 1.39 -6.26 24.59
CA SER A 31 2.20 -7.12 23.70
C SER A 31 3.18 -6.24 22.94
N ALA A 32 4.46 -6.60 22.96
CA ALA A 32 5.49 -5.87 22.22
C ALA A 32 5.38 -6.08 20.70
N THR A 33 4.46 -6.94 20.25
CA THR A 33 4.22 -7.26 18.85
C THR A 33 2.87 -6.70 18.42
N VAL A 34 2.86 -5.99 17.31
CA VAL A 34 1.65 -5.54 16.61
C VAL A 34 1.41 -6.53 15.47
N GLN A 35 0.19 -7.03 15.36
CA GLN A 35 -0.23 -7.90 14.27
C GLN A 35 -1.26 -7.17 13.42
N ALA A 36 -1.00 -7.08 12.14
CA ALA A 36 -1.94 -6.55 11.17
C ALA A 36 -2.34 -7.66 10.19
N THR A 37 -3.63 -7.79 9.95
CA THR A 37 -4.20 -8.85 9.10
C THR A 37 -4.99 -8.24 7.95
N LEU A 38 -4.97 -8.92 6.82
CA LEU A 38 -5.85 -8.63 5.70
C LEU A 38 -7.20 -9.30 5.99
N THR A 39 -8.29 -8.53 6.03
CA THR A 39 -9.62 -9.04 6.38
C THR A 39 -10.39 -9.57 5.19
N GLN A 40 -10.00 -9.20 3.98
CA GLN A 40 -10.62 -9.69 2.75
C GLN A 40 -9.79 -10.83 2.15
N THR A 41 -10.44 -11.83 1.61
CA THR A 41 -9.80 -12.85 0.80
C THR A 41 -9.50 -12.26 -0.57
N PRO A 42 -8.25 -12.32 -1.06
CA PRO A 42 -7.93 -11.87 -2.40
C PRO A 42 -8.64 -12.72 -3.47
N ASP A 43 -9.24 -12.07 -4.45
CA ASP A 43 -9.74 -12.73 -5.67
C ASP A 43 -8.63 -12.87 -6.73
N GLN A 44 -7.51 -12.17 -6.52
CA GLN A 44 -6.34 -12.17 -7.39
C GLN A 44 -5.31 -13.18 -6.88
N HIS A 45 -4.54 -13.76 -7.79
CA HIS A 45 -3.46 -14.71 -7.47
C HIS A 45 -2.27 -14.05 -6.78
N TYR A 46 -2.10 -12.74 -6.97
CA TYR A 46 -0.98 -11.97 -6.45
C TYR A 46 -1.44 -10.91 -5.46
N VAL A 47 -0.70 -10.80 -4.38
CA VAL A 47 -0.83 -9.71 -3.39
C VAL A 47 0.51 -9.01 -3.31
N LEU A 48 0.53 -7.71 -3.57
CA LEU A 48 1.72 -6.87 -3.52
C LEU A 48 1.56 -5.80 -2.45
N THR A 49 2.56 -5.62 -1.59
CA THR A 49 2.58 -4.47 -0.69
C THR A 49 3.12 -3.24 -1.42
N GLU A 50 2.57 -2.06 -1.12
CA GLU A 50 3.19 -0.82 -1.58
C GLU A 50 4.48 -0.52 -0.79
N PRO A 51 5.39 0.28 -1.37
CA PRO A 51 6.63 0.67 -0.70
C PRO A 51 6.38 1.30 0.67
N GLY A 52 7.16 0.92 1.66
CA GLY A 52 7.07 1.43 3.02
C GLY A 52 6.01 0.75 3.91
N VAL A 53 5.08 -0.02 3.36
CA VAL A 53 4.04 -0.72 4.14
C VAL A 53 4.65 -1.70 5.14
N LEU A 54 5.67 -2.44 4.74
CA LEU A 54 6.35 -3.40 5.61
C LEU A 54 7.00 -2.75 6.83
N GLY A 55 7.50 -1.53 6.69
CA GLY A 55 8.20 -0.79 7.73
C GLY A 55 7.34 0.17 8.55
N LEU A 56 6.01 0.13 8.43
CA LEU A 56 5.12 1.08 9.10
C LEU A 56 5.22 1.06 10.63
N VAL A 57 5.53 -0.08 11.22
CA VAL A 57 5.52 -0.27 12.67
C VAL A 57 6.93 -0.58 13.20
N ASP A 58 7.63 -1.51 12.58
CA ASP A 58 8.94 -1.99 13.00
C ASP A 58 9.78 -2.34 11.77
N PRO A 59 11.09 -2.11 11.79
CA PRO A 59 11.98 -2.53 10.69
C PRO A 59 12.13 -4.05 10.59
N SER A 60 11.76 -4.81 11.62
CA SER A 60 11.78 -6.29 11.60
C SER A 60 10.34 -6.81 11.57
N VAL A 61 9.99 -7.48 10.49
CA VAL A 61 8.64 -8.00 10.28
C VAL A 61 8.64 -9.50 10.08
N THR A 62 7.63 -10.14 10.63
CA THR A 62 7.31 -11.55 10.36
C THR A 62 6.00 -11.57 9.56
N ILE A 63 6.08 -12.07 8.34
CA ILE A 63 4.95 -12.15 7.42
C ILE A 63 4.49 -13.58 7.35
N THR A 64 3.20 -13.79 7.54
CA THR A 64 2.58 -15.11 7.39
C THR A 64 1.47 -15.03 6.35
N ALA A 65 1.56 -15.87 5.33
CA ALA A 65 0.49 -16.05 4.35
C ALA A 65 -0.09 -17.45 4.47
N THR A 66 -1.40 -17.54 4.31
CA THR A 66 -2.14 -18.82 4.40
C THR A 66 -3.11 -18.93 3.23
N ALA A 67 -3.04 -20.04 2.51
CA ALA A 67 -4.01 -20.42 1.49
C ALA A 67 -4.37 -21.91 1.69
N GLU A 68 -5.64 -22.18 1.99
CA GLU A 68 -6.08 -23.54 2.30
C GLU A 68 -5.93 -24.46 1.10
N GLY A 69 -5.13 -25.53 1.28
CA GLY A 69 -4.96 -26.58 0.26
C GLY A 69 -4.12 -26.19 -0.95
N GLN A 70 -3.54 -25.00 -0.97
CA GLN A 70 -2.72 -24.50 -2.08
C GLN A 70 -1.29 -24.20 -1.64
N PRO A 71 -0.32 -24.32 -2.55
CA PRO A 71 1.02 -23.82 -2.30
C PRO A 71 1.01 -22.29 -2.24
N VAL A 72 1.79 -21.78 -1.31
CA VAL A 72 1.99 -20.35 -1.08
C VAL A 72 3.44 -20.00 -1.31
N PHE A 73 3.67 -18.92 -2.02
CA PHE A 73 4.97 -18.35 -2.27
C PHE A 73 5.03 -16.93 -1.71
N LEU A 74 6.05 -16.62 -0.94
CA LEU A 74 6.36 -15.28 -0.44
C LEU A 74 7.71 -14.85 -0.99
N ALA A 75 7.80 -13.63 -1.48
CA ALA A 75 9.03 -13.06 -1.98
C ALA A 75 9.18 -11.59 -1.61
N VAL A 76 10.39 -11.17 -1.32
CA VAL A 76 10.76 -9.77 -1.13
C VAL A 76 11.60 -9.35 -2.32
N ALA A 77 11.29 -8.22 -2.92
CA ALA A 77 12.02 -7.64 -4.03
C ALA A 77 12.04 -6.12 -3.96
N TYR A 78 12.84 -5.49 -4.81
CA TYR A 78 12.71 -4.06 -5.05
C TYR A 78 11.39 -3.76 -5.77
N THR A 79 10.81 -2.63 -5.45
CA THR A 79 9.51 -2.19 -6.00
C THR A 79 9.48 -2.21 -7.53
N VAL A 80 10.56 -1.76 -8.15
CA VAL A 80 10.66 -1.67 -9.63
C VAL A 80 10.62 -3.06 -10.25
N ASP A 81 11.38 -3.99 -9.65
CA ASP A 81 11.51 -5.36 -10.16
C ASP A 81 10.20 -6.14 -9.97
N ALA A 82 9.59 -6.03 -8.79
CA ALA A 82 8.30 -6.67 -8.52
C ALA A 82 7.19 -6.17 -9.43
N LYS A 83 7.09 -4.84 -9.65
CA LYS A 83 6.09 -4.25 -10.55
C LYS A 83 6.38 -4.59 -12.02
N ALA A 84 7.64 -4.67 -12.42
CA ALA A 84 8.02 -5.10 -13.77
C ALA A 84 7.71 -6.57 -14.02
N TRP A 85 7.88 -7.43 -13.00
CA TRP A 85 7.56 -8.84 -13.09
C TRP A 85 6.05 -9.08 -13.18
N LEU A 86 5.25 -8.38 -12.35
CA LEU A 86 3.78 -8.43 -12.42
C LEU A 86 3.26 -7.95 -13.77
N ALA A 87 3.99 -7.01 -14.41
CA ALA A 87 3.66 -6.48 -15.73
C ALA A 87 2.16 -6.15 -15.89
N ASP A 88 1.41 -7.01 -16.55
CA ASP A 88 0.00 -6.81 -16.86
C ASP A 88 -0.92 -7.75 -16.05
N ASP A 89 -0.39 -8.43 -15.03
CA ASP A 89 -1.19 -9.28 -14.15
C ASP A 89 -1.98 -8.46 -13.13
N PRO A 90 -3.25 -8.82 -12.87
CA PRO A 90 -4.03 -8.22 -11.82
C PRO A 90 -3.52 -8.66 -10.43
N TYR A 91 -3.48 -7.74 -9.49
CA TYR A 91 -3.02 -8.02 -8.14
C TYR A 91 -3.80 -7.22 -7.10
N LEU A 92 -3.76 -7.66 -5.85
CA LEU A 92 -4.25 -6.92 -4.70
C LEU A 92 -3.11 -6.08 -4.13
N SER A 93 -3.24 -4.75 -4.19
CA SER A 93 -2.25 -3.82 -3.63
C SER A 93 -2.58 -3.54 -2.16
N VAL A 94 -1.65 -3.90 -1.25
CA VAL A 94 -1.73 -3.54 0.17
C VAL A 94 -1.11 -2.16 0.36
N THR A 95 -1.94 -1.19 0.67
CA THR A 95 -1.57 0.24 0.67
C THR A 95 -1.20 0.79 2.05
N GLY A 96 -1.48 0.06 3.12
CA GLY A 96 -1.18 0.48 4.48
C GLY A 96 -2.07 -0.17 5.52
N LEU A 97 -2.37 0.59 6.57
CA LEU A 97 -3.24 0.18 7.67
C LEU A 97 -4.52 1.04 7.66
N THR A 98 -5.67 0.39 7.78
CA THR A 98 -6.94 1.06 8.07
C THR A 98 -7.08 1.32 9.57
N ASP A 99 -6.67 0.34 10.37
CA ASP A 99 -6.62 0.37 11.84
C ASP A 99 -5.30 -0.25 12.30
N TRP A 100 -5.00 -0.18 13.59
CA TRP A 100 -3.77 -0.71 14.18
C TRP A 100 -3.50 -2.19 13.89
N ASN A 101 -4.53 -2.95 13.53
CA ASN A 101 -4.44 -4.39 13.29
C ASN A 101 -5.08 -4.84 11.98
N THR A 102 -5.44 -3.89 11.12
CA THR A 102 -6.12 -4.18 9.85
C THR A 102 -5.39 -3.55 8.68
N LEU A 103 -5.00 -4.38 7.71
CA LEU A 103 -4.38 -3.93 6.47
C LEU A 103 -5.44 -3.39 5.52
N SER A 104 -5.11 -2.28 4.87
CA SER A 104 -5.86 -1.70 3.76
C SER A 104 -5.35 -2.28 2.46
N ALA A 105 -6.24 -2.73 1.60
CA ALA A 105 -5.87 -3.22 0.28
C ALA A 105 -6.89 -2.81 -0.78
N THR A 106 -6.41 -2.64 -2.00
CA THR A 106 -7.19 -2.24 -3.16
C THR A 106 -6.85 -3.14 -4.35
N PRO A 107 -7.82 -3.71 -5.06
CA PRO A 107 -7.56 -4.49 -6.26
C PRO A 107 -7.07 -3.57 -7.38
N VAL A 108 -6.02 -4.01 -8.08
CA VAL A 108 -5.47 -3.38 -9.28
C VAL A 108 -5.79 -4.31 -10.44
N THR A 109 -6.79 -3.97 -11.22
CA THR A 109 -7.29 -4.74 -12.36
C THR A 109 -7.16 -3.99 -13.68
N GLU A 110 -6.74 -2.74 -13.61
CA GLU A 110 -6.56 -1.87 -14.77
C GLU A 110 -5.27 -1.06 -14.63
N ARG A 111 -4.61 -0.84 -15.74
CA ARG A 111 -3.50 0.11 -15.84
C ARG A 111 -3.92 1.27 -16.72
N CYS A 112 -3.90 2.46 -16.17
CA CYS A 112 -4.15 3.68 -16.91
C CYS A 112 -2.80 4.33 -17.22
N GLU A 113 -2.49 4.51 -18.50
CA GLU A 113 -1.36 5.35 -18.89
C GLU A 113 -1.72 6.79 -18.55
N THR A 114 -1.14 7.30 -17.46
CA THR A 114 -1.07 8.74 -17.27
C THR A 114 -0.21 9.27 -18.41
N ALA A 115 -0.81 10.08 -19.28
CA ALA A 115 -0.03 10.80 -20.29
C ALA A 115 1.10 11.54 -19.58
N ASP A 116 2.31 11.05 -19.74
CA ASP A 116 3.50 11.62 -19.14
C ASP A 116 3.65 13.04 -19.73
N PRO A 117 3.55 14.12 -18.93
CA PRO A 117 3.68 15.48 -19.46
C PRO A 117 5.06 15.73 -20.08
N ALA A 118 6.02 14.83 -19.91
CA ALA A 118 7.34 14.88 -20.50
C ALA A 118 7.39 14.38 -21.95
N SER A 119 6.34 13.73 -22.48
CA SER A 119 6.30 13.27 -23.88
C SER A 119 5.73 14.30 -24.86
N ALA A 120 5.45 15.52 -24.42
CA ALA A 120 5.23 16.63 -25.33
C ALA A 120 6.57 16.98 -26.00
N ALA A 121 6.81 16.39 -27.15
CA ALA A 121 7.95 16.74 -27.98
C ALA A 121 8.01 18.26 -28.11
N PRO A 122 9.20 18.88 -27.94
CA PRO A 122 9.33 20.30 -28.14
C PRO A 122 8.99 20.59 -29.60
N THR A 123 7.83 21.17 -29.83
CA THR A 123 7.51 21.75 -31.13
C THR A 123 8.58 22.83 -31.38
N GLN A 124 9.53 22.53 -32.23
CA GLN A 124 10.50 23.51 -32.73
C GLN A 124 9.70 24.58 -33.45
N THR A 125 9.45 25.67 -32.77
CA THR A 125 8.95 26.88 -33.38
C THR A 125 10.09 27.43 -34.23
N ALA A 126 10.00 27.19 -35.52
CA ALA A 126 10.82 27.86 -36.49
C ALA A 126 10.59 29.37 -36.35
N SER A 127 11.67 30.08 -36.07
CA SER A 127 11.72 31.53 -36.02
C SER A 127 11.58 32.09 -37.46
N PRO A 128 10.61 32.95 -37.72
CA PRO A 128 10.71 33.87 -38.88
C PRO A 128 11.21 35.23 -38.37
N GLY A 129 12.19 35.72 -39.06
CA GLY A 129 12.83 37.01 -38.85
C GLY A 129 11.89 38.20 -38.94
N ALA A 130 12.44 39.28 -38.43
CA ALA A 130 11.95 40.64 -38.32
C ALA A 130 11.14 41.18 -39.51
N ASP A 131 10.07 41.93 -39.25
CA ASP A 131 10.05 43.35 -39.51
C ASP A 131 8.75 44.04 -39.03
N ALA A 132 8.95 45.28 -38.63
CA ALA A 132 8.14 46.32 -38.09
C ALA A 132 6.68 46.50 -38.60
N THR A 133 5.76 46.96 -37.78
CA THR A 133 5.24 48.33 -37.71
C THR A 133 3.90 48.37 -36.93
N ALA A 134 3.76 49.43 -36.17
CA ALA A 134 2.68 49.88 -35.31
C ALA A 134 1.28 49.90 -35.93
N ALA A 135 0.26 49.71 -35.10
CA ALA A 135 -0.84 50.67 -34.84
C ALA A 135 -1.93 50.07 -33.92
N THR A 136 -2.08 50.66 -32.77
CA THR A 136 -3.26 51.21 -32.07
C THR A 136 -4.65 50.81 -32.64
N GLN A 137 -5.49 50.23 -31.80
CA GLN A 137 -6.82 50.72 -31.34
C GLN A 137 -7.61 49.66 -30.61
N ALA A 138 -8.02 50.01 -29.41
CA ALA A 138 -9.15 49.44 -28.66
C ALA A 138 -10.36 50.41 -28.87
N PRO A 139 -11.51 50.22 -28.21
CA PRO A 139 -12.36 49.07 -27.94
C PRO A 139 -13.79 49.31 -28.50
N THR A 140 -14.68 48.35 -28.43
CA THR A 140 -16.13 48.67 -28.28
C THR A 140 -16.92 47.46 -27.76
N GLU A 141 -17.73 47.75 -26.82
CA GLU A 141 -18.69 46.95 -26.05
C GLU A 141 -19.87 46.40 -26.87
N ALA A 142 -20.57 45.55 -26.16
CA ALA A 142 -22.02 45.34 -26.04
C ALA A 142 -22.57 44.10 -26.73
N ALA A 143 -22.99 43.20 -25.90
CA ALA A 143 -24.32 42.99 -25.32
C ALA A 143 -25.20 41.89 -25.96
N THR A 144 -25.68 41.06 -25.08
CA THR A 144 -27.04 40.54 -24.94
C THR A 144 -27.45 39.25 -25.68
N GLY A 145 -27.71 38.24 -24.87
CA GLY A 145 -28.97 37.56 -24.88
C GLY A 145 -29.03 36.13 -25.43
N GLY A 146 -29.47 35.21 -24.62
CA GLY A 146 -30.08 33.99 -25.09
C GLY A 146 -29.84 32.79 -24.20
N ALA A 147 -30.80 32.56 -23.32
CA ALA A 147 -30.90 31.36 -22.49
C ALA A 147 -31.20 30.13 -23.34
N THR A 148 -30.91 29.01 -22.69
CA THR A 148 -31.56 27.68 -22.71
C THR A 148 -30.74 26.59 -23.35
N ASP A 149 -30.57 25.67 -22.53
CA ASP A 149 -30.78 24.24 -22.53
C ASP A 149 -29.61 23.41 -22.04
N GLY A 150 -29.96 22.59 -21.07
CA GLY A 150 -29.10 21.66 -20.39
C GLY A 150 -28.35 20.73 -21.34
N ALA A 151 -27.08 20.84 -21.29
CA ALA A 151 -26.20 19.78 -21.66
C ALA A 151 -25.41 19.39 -20.41
N THR A 152 -25.69 18.21 -19.93
CA THR A 152 -24.83 17.43 -19.04
C THR A 152 -23.39 17.65 -19.48
N ALA A 153 -22.64 18.37 -18.67
CA ALA A 153 -21.20 18.43 -18.83
C ALA A 153 -20.66 17.04 -18.50
N ASP A 154 -20.51 16.21 -19.50
CA ASP A 154 -19.51 15.15 -19.50
C ASP A 154 -18.18 15.84 -19.19
N SER A 155 -17.73 15.64 -17.96
CA SER A 155 -16.35 15.89 -17.61
C SER A 155 -15.52 14.92 -18.44
N ALA A 156 -15.15 15.35 -19.65
CA ALA A 156 -14.08 14.75 -20.40
C ALA A 156 -12.78 15.05 -19.61
N GLY A 157 -12.58 14.29 -18.54
CA GLY A 157 -11.28 14.13 -17.93
C GLY A 157 -10.36 13.61 -19.02
N SER A 158 -9.14 14.14 -19.07
CA SER A 158 -8.02 13.61 -19.84
C SER A 158 -7.73 12.18 -19.35
N GLY A 159 -8.61 11.25 -19.69
CA GLY A 159 -8.46 9.85 -19.41
C GLY A 159 -7.44 9.28 -20.35
N GLY A 160 -6.22 9.07 -19.87
CA GLY A 160 -5.32 8.14 -20.53
C GLY A 160 -6.07 6.82 -20.76
N ALA A 161 -5.79 6.14 -21.86
CA ALA A 161 -6.39 4.85 -22.12
C ALA A 161 -6.05 3.88 -20.97
N CYS A 162 -7.08 3.36 -20.30
CA CYS A 162 -6.90 2.30 -19.32
C CYS A 162 -6.99 0.94 -20.02
N THR A 163 -6.04 0.08 -19.76
CA THR A 163 -6.01 -1.30 -20.25
C THR A 163 -6.35 -2.22 -19.08
N THR A 164 -7.32 -3.10 -19.29
CA THR A 164 -7.65 -4.14 -18.32
C THR A 164 -6.50 -5.14 -18.26
N LEU A 165 -6.03 -5.45 -17.06
CA LEU A 165 -4.98 -6.43 -16.82
C LEU A 165 -5.54 -7.85 -17.01
N ALA A 166 -4.70 -8.74 -17.53
CA ALA A 166 -5.05 -10.12 -17.79
C ALA A 166 -4.12 -11.05 -17.00
N ASP A 167 -4.70 -12.02 -16.32
CA ASP A 167 -3.94 -12.97 -15.51
C ASP A 167 -3.12 -13.89 -16.41
N SER A 168 -1.81 -13.85 -16.26
CA SER A 168 -0.88 -14.73 -16.98
C SER A 168 -0.61 -16.03 -16.25
N ASN A 169 -1.01 -16.16 -14.98
CA ASN A 169 -0.68 -17.28 -14.10
C ASN A 169 0.84 -17.58 -14.07
N ALA A 170 1.66 -16.54 -14.09
CA ALA A 170 3.10 -16.70 -14.05
C ALA A 170 3.55 -17.24 -12.68
N ASP A 171 4.41 -18.24 -12.69
CA ASP A 171 4.97 -18.81 -11.47
C ASP A 171 6.13 -17.92 -10.97
N PRO A 172 5.99 -17.24 -9.82
CA PRO A 172 7.03 -16.37 -9.31
C PRO A 172 8.28 -17.14 -8.86
N SER A 173 8.18 -18.44 -8.60
CA SER A 173 9.33 -19.25 -8.18
C SER A 173 10.37 -19.43 -9.29
N GLN A 174 10.02 -19.16 -10.53
CA GLN A 174 10.91 -19.27 -11.70
C GLN A 174 11.77 -18.01 -11.93
N ALA A 175 11.53 -16.94 -11.18
CA ALA A 175 12.24 -15.67 -11.36
C ALA A 175 13.40 -15.49 -10.37
N ASP A 176 14.52 -14.96 -10.85
CA ASP A 176 15.75 -14.75 -10.05
C ASP A 176 15.87 -13.34 -9.42
N LEU A 177 14.78 -12.56 -9.50
CA LEU A 177 14.80 -11.14 -9.04
C LEU A 177 14.52 -10.97 -7.54
N TRP A 178 14.22 -12.07 -6.85
CA TRP A 178 13.81 -12.02 -5.45
C TRP A 178 15.01 -11.93 -4.52
N LEU A 179 15.01 -10.96 -3.59
CA LEU A 179 16.01 -10.80 -2.55
C LEU A 179 15.91 -11.90 -1.49
N LYS A 180 14.67 -12.29 -1.18
CA LYS A 180 14.35 -13.33 -0.19
C LYS A 180 13.05 -14.01 -0.56
N THR A 181 13.03 -15.33 -0.41
CA THR A 181 11.83 -16.13 -0.72
C THR A 181 11.53 -17.13 0.38
N ALA A 182 10.26 -17.50 0.48
CA ALA A 182 9.80 -18.65 1.24
C ALA A 182 8.61 -19.28 0.52
N SER A 183 8.56 -20.60 0.48
CA SER A 183 7.47 -21.33 -0.14
C SER A 183 7.06 -22.53 0.70
N GLY A 184 5.81 -22.95 0.59
CA GLY A 184 5.30 -24.10 1.33
C GLY A 184 3.85 -24.39 1.03
N GLN A 185 3.33 -25.46 1.62
CA GLN A 185 1.93 -25.86 1.49
C GLN A 185 1.08 -25.18 2.56
N SER A 186 0.00 -24.57 2.16
CA SER A 186 -1.05 -23.98 3.01
C SER A 186 -0.64 -22.78 3.86
N THR A 187 0.52 -22.78 4.49
CA THR A 187 0.99 -21.67 5.35
C THR A 187 2.48 -21.50 5.21
N VAL A 188 2.90 -20.26 4.97
CA VAL A 188 4.30 -19.88 4.84
C VAL A 188 4.58 -18.66 5.70
N THR A 189 5.71 -18.68 6.39
CA THR A 189 6.19 -17.57 7.22
C THR A 189 7.54 -17.11 6.70
N LEU A 190 7.70 -15.80 6.55
CA LEU A 190 8.93 -15.13 6.14
C LEU A 190 9.29 -14.06 7.17
N GLU A 191 10.47 -14.15 7.75
CA GLU A 191 11.04 -13.10 8.58
C GLU A 191 11.90 -12.19 7.69
N ASN A 192 11.71 -10.89 7.78
CA ASN A 192 12.46 -9.92 7.00
C ASN A 192 12.84 -8.69 7.81
N VAL A 193 14.02 -8.15 7.53
CA VAL A 193 14.43 -6.80 7.92
C VAL A 193 14.11 -5.91 6.73
N VAL A 194 13.28 -4.91 6.97
CA VAL A 194 12.77 -4.04 5.90
C VAL A 194 13.88 -3.13 5.40
N GLU A 195 14.14 -3.19 4.12
CA GLU A 195 15.03 -2.26 3.42
C GLU A 195 14.19 -1.19 2.69
N PRO A 196 14.77 -0.01 2.43
CA PRO A 196 14.09 1.00 1.63
C PRO A 196 13.72 0.46 0.23
N ASP A 197 12.58 0.91 -0.29
CA ASP A 197 12.07 0.57 -1.61
C ASP A 197 11.81 -0.92 -1.87
N THR A 198 11.76 -1.73 -0.81
CA THR A 198 11.37 -3.13 -0.92
C THR A 198 9.89 -3.35 -0.67
N VAL A 199 9.36 -4.33 -1.38
CA VAL A 199 7.96 -4.77 -1.32
C VAL A 199 7.89 -6.27 -1.14
N LEU A 200 6.76 -6.74 -0.61
CA LEU A 200 6.45 -8.15 -0.52
C LEU A 200 5.47 -8.54 -1.61
N LEU A 201 5.80 -9.59 -2.31
CA LEU A 201 4.87 -10.34 -3.15
C LEU A 201 4.44 -11.61 -2.42
N ALA A 202 3.15 -11.83 -2.31
CA ALA A 202 2.58 -13.11 -1.94
C ALA A 202 1.79 -13.66 -3.12
N ALA A 203 1.98 -14.93 -3.43
CA ALA A 203 1.33 -15.59 -4.54
C ALA A 203 0.88 -17.00 -4.15
N THR A 204 -0.18 -17.47 -4.79
CA THR A 204 -0.52 -18.88 -4.89
C THR A 204 -0.03 -19.42 -6.23
N ASP A 205 -0.03 -20.71 -6.43
CA ASP A 205 0.45 -21.34 -7.69
C ASP A 205 -0.48 -21.13 -8.89
N GLY A 206 -1.46 -20.25 -8.77
CA GLY A 206 -2.42 -20.01 -9.84
C GLY A 206 -3.43 -21.13 -10.06
N SER A 207 -3.35 -22.21 -9.31
CA SER A 207 -4.35 -23.30 -9.33
C SER A 207 -5.56 -22.99 -8.44
N GLY A 208 -5.86 -21.70 -8.22
CA GLY A 208 -6.94 -21.18 -7.40
C GLY A 208 -8.32 -21.71 -7.77
N PRO A 209 -9.33 -21.52 -6.87
CA PRO A 209 -10.57 -22.29 -6.86
C PRO A 209 -11.36 -22.20 -8.12
#